data_c42479a0980d7ca9aa53d6881a71a8c9
#
_entry.id   c42479a0980d7ca9aa53d6881a71a8c9
#
_cell.length_a   1.000
_cell.length_b   1.000
_cell.length_c   1.000
_cell.angle_alpha   90.00
_cell.angle_beta   90.00
_cell.angle_gamma   90.00
#
_symmetry.space_group_name_H-M   'P 1'
#
loop_
_entity.id
_entity.type
_entity.pdbx_description
1 polymer ?
#
loop_
_entity_poly.entity_id
_entity_poly.type
_entity_poly.pdbx_seq_one_letter_code
_entity_poly.pdbx_strand_id
1 'polypeptide(L)' 'MPTICMFRGIKIYINWRDHQPPHFHASYGGDSVIVSIRDIEVLEGDMPNKQLKMLLGWAALHQDELLENWALAEKNQE' A
#
# COMPACT_ATOMS: atom_id res chain seq x y z
N MET A 1 6.32 -7.30 10.52
CA MET A 1 5.54 -6.64 9.48
C MET A 1 6.48 -6.02 8.45
N PRO A 2 6.41 -6.47 7.22
CA PRO A 2 7.34 -5.98 6.22
C PRO A 2 7.01 -4.58 5.72
N THR A 3 8.02 -3.73 5.72
CA THR A 3 7.94 -2.43 5.08
C THR A 3 8.47 -2.63 3.67
N ILE A 4 7.67 -2.28 2.67
CA ILE A 4 8.09 -2.44 1.28
C ILE A 4 9.05 -1.32 0.89
N CYS A 5 8.68 -0.10 1.18
CA CYS A 5 9.55 1.03 0.86
C CYS A 5 9.08 2.31 1.52
N MET A 6 9.94 3.33 1.41
CA MET A 6 9.62 4.69 1.79
C MET A 6 9.63 5.53 0.52
N PHE A 7 8.64 6.39 0.36
CA PHE A 7 8.51 7.21 -0.82
C PHE A 7 8.08 8.62 -0.41
N ARG A 8 9.00 9.57 -0.49
CA ARG A 8 8.75 10.97 -0.17
C ARG A 8 8.10 11.15 1.21
N GLY A 9 8.63 10.43 2.20
CA GLY A 9 8.12 10.49 3.55
C GLY A 9 6.91 9.60 3.80
N ILE A 10 6.43 8.90 2.78
CA ILE A 10 5.31 7.98 2.92
C ILE A 10 5.86 6.58 3.13
N LYS A 11 5.43 5.93 4.19
CA LYS A 11 5.84 4.56 4.49
C LYS A 11 4.80 3.61 3.89
N ILE A 12 5.26 2.67 3.06
CA ILE A 12 4.38 1.74 2.36
C ILE A 12 4.68 0.32 2.81
N TYR A 13 3.64 -0.41 3.19
CA TYR A 13 3.84 -1.77 3.71
C TYR A 13 2.61 -2.64 3.47
N ILE A 14 2.83 -3.96 3.51
CA ILE A 14 1.78 -4.96 3.40
C ILE A 14 1.85 -5.82 4.65
N ASN A 15 0.70 -6.06 5.29
CA ASN A 15 0.63 -6.92 6.46
C ASN A 15 0.53 -8.38 6.02
N TRP A 16 1.13 -9.28 6.79
CA TRP A 16 1.20 -10.68 6.41
C TRP A 16 -0.13 -11.40 6.40
N ARG A 17 -1.06 -11.01 7.22
CA ARG A 17 -2.32 -11.73 7.36
C ARG A 17 -3.52 -10.89 6.94
N ASP A 18 -3.29 -10.05 5.96
CA ASP A 18 -4.37 -9.23 5.48
C ASP A 18 -5.35 -10.02 4.64
N HIS A 19 -6.57 -9.54 4.60
CA HIS A 19 -7.65 -10.17 3.87
C HIS A 19 -7.69 -9.71 2.42
N GLN A 20 -8.32 -10.51 1.57
CA GLN A 20 -8.63 -10.06 0.22
C GLN A 20 -9.61 -8.90 0.30
N PRO A 21 -9.60 -7.96 -0.66
CA PRO A 21 -8.77 -7.96 -1.88
C PRO A 21 -7.34 -7.51 -1.62
N PRO A 22 -6.43 -7.70 -2.59
CA PRO A 22 -5.05 -7.24 -2.44
C PRO A 22 -4.99 -5.75 -2.16
N HIS A 23 -4.26 -5.37 -1.13
CA HIS A 23 -4.15 -3.97 -0.75
C HIS A 23 -2.82 -3.72 -0.05
N PHE A 24 -2.45 -2.44 0.02
CA PHE A 24 -1.28 -2.05 0.80
C PHE A 24 -1.67 -0.91 1.74
N HIS A 25 -0.85 -0.74 2.75
CA HIS A 25 -1.02 0.33 3.73
C HIS A 25 0.02 1.41 3.47
N ALA A 26 -0.34 2.65 3.70
CA ALA A 26 0.60 3.76 3.60
C ALA A 26 0.34 4.74 4.72
N SER A 27 1.43 5.26 5.29
CA SER A 27 1.30 6.25 6.36
C SER A 27 2.19 7.45 6.07
N TYR A 28 1.71 8.63 6.46
CA TYR A 28 2.43 9.87 6.29
C TYR A 28 2.09 10.79 7.47
N GLY A 29 3.08 11.06 8.31
CA GLY A 29 2.81 11.78 9.53
C GLY A 29 1.85 11.01 10.40
N GLY A 30 0.76 11.65 10.80
CA GLY A 30 -0.27 11.00 11.60
C GLY A 30 -1.39 10.37 10.78
N ASP A 31 -1.31 10.46 9.46
CA ASP A 31 -2.37 9.97 8.58
C ASP A 31 -2.00 8.62 7.97
N SER A 32 -3.02 7.83 7.63
CA SER A 32 -2.80 6.56 6.98
C SER A 32 -3.95 6.24 6.04
N VAL A 33 -3.66 5.44 5.01
CA VAL A 33 -4.65 4.98 4.04
C VAL A 33 -4.42 3.52 3.73
N ILE A 34 -5.49 2.87 3.26
CA ILE A 34 -5.43 1.52 2.71
C ILE A 34 -5.84 1.65 1.25
N VAL A 35 -5.03 1.14 0.35
CA VAL A 35 -5.21 1.31 -1.09
C VAL A 35 -5.33 -0.04 -1.78
N SER A 36 -6.35 -0.19 -2.61
CA SER A 36 -6.51 -1.39 -3.43
C SER A 36 -5.39 -1.45 -4.46
N ILE A 37 -4.69 -2.59 -4.53
CA ILE A 37 -3.61 -2.75 -5.51
C ILE A 37 -4.18 -2.93 -6.91
N ARG A 38 -5.32 -3.59 -7.03
CA ARG A 38 -5.93 -3.83 -8.34
C ARG A 38 -6.51 -2.57 -8.95
N ASP A 39 -7.20 -1.78 -8.15
CA ASP A 39 -7.92 -0.62 -8.65
C ASP A 39 -7.17 0.68 -8.46
N ILE A 40 -6.13 0.68 -7.63
CA ILE A 40 -5.38 1.88 -7.25
C ILE A 40 -6.34 2.93 -6.72
N GLU A 41 -7.18 2.49 -5.78
CA GLU A 41 -8.18 3.34 -5.13
C GLU A 41 -8.08 3.25 -3.62
N VAL A 42 -8.36 4.34 -2.95
CA VAL A 42 -8.37 4.35 -1.49
C VAL A 42 -9.58 3.57 -1.00
N LEU A 43 -9.33 2.56 -0.19
CA LEU A 43 -10.39 1.77 0.43
C LEU A 43 -10.78 2.34 1.78
N GLU A 44 -9.82 2.89 2.50
CA GLU A 44 -10.07 3.39 3.84
C GLU A 44 -8.99 4.40 4.22
N GLY A 45 -9.35 5.37 5.04
CA GLY A 45 -8.40 6.34 5.56
C GLY A 45 -8.25 7.56 4.69
N ASP A 46 -7.28 8.41 5.05
CA ASP A 46 -7.09 9.68 4.37
C ASP A 46 -5.65 10.17 4.60
N MET A 47 -5.19 11.06 3.74
CA MET A 47 -3.94 11.78 3.93
C MET A 47 -3.98 13.04 3.07
N PRO A 48 -3.05 14.00 3.26
CA PRO A 48 -3.09 15.23 2.49
C PRO A 48 -3.14 14.96 0.98
N ASN A 49 -3.92 15.74 0.26
CA ASN A 49 -4.16 15.52 -1.17
C ASN A 49 -2.89 15.41 -2.00
N LYS A 50 -1.92 16.24 -1.72
CA LYS A 50 -0.68 16.22 -2.48
C LYS A 50 0.03 14.87 -2.34
N GLN A 51 0.15 14.40 -1.10
CA GLN A 51 0.80 13.13 -0.83
C GLN A 51 -0.02 11.97 -1.38
N LEU A 52 -1.34 12.07 -1.27
CA LEU A 52 -2.21 11.01 -1.77
C LEU A 52 -2.09 10.86 -3.29
N LYS A 53 -2.07 11.98 -4.00
CA LYS A 53 -1.93 11.93 -5.45
C LYS A 53 -0.59 11.33 -5.87
N MET A 54 0.48 11.69 -5.16
CA MET A 54 1.79 11.12 -5.43
C MET A 54 1.80 9.63 -5.15
N LEU A 55 1.18 9.22 -4.06
CA LEU A 55 1.11 7.81 -3.67
C LEU A 55 0.37 6.99 -4.72
N LEU A 56 -0.78 7.46 -5.17
CA LEU A 56 -1.57 6.73 -6.15
C LEU A 56 -0.84 6.65 -7.49
N GLY A 57 -0.16 7.71 -7.89
CA GLY A 57 0.66 7.68 -9.10
C GLY A 57 1.82 6.69 -9.00
N TRP A 58 2.48 6.69 -7.85
CA TRP A 58 3.56 5.72 -7.59
C TRP A 58 3.02 4.30 -7.64
N ALA A 59 1.86 4.07 -7.01
CA ALA A 59 1.27 2.74 -6.96
C ALA A 59 0.90 2.23 -8.35
N ALA A 60 0.40 3.12 -9.21
CA ALA A 60 0.06 2.73 -10.56
C ALA A 60 1.30 2.28 -11.35
N LEU A 61 2.43 2.94 -11.12
CA LEU A 61 3.68 2.58 -11.78
C LEU A 61 4.27 1.28 -11.24
N HIS A 62 3.98 0.93 -10.01
CA HIS A 62 4.57 -0.23 -9.36
C HIS A 62 3.53 -1.33 -9.06
N GLN A 63 2.43 -1.32 -9.79
CA GLN A 63 1.34 -2.24 -9.52
C GLN A 63 1.76 -3.71 -9.57
N ASP A 64 2.57 -4.08 -10.54
CA ASP A 64 3.02 -5.46 -10.67
C ASP A 64 3.87 -5.88 -9.47
N GLU A 65 4.76 -5.00 -9.03
CA GLU A 65 5.58 -5.29 -7.87
C GLU A 65 4.74 -5.42 -6.60
N LEU A 66 3.72 -4.58 -6.48
CA LEU A 66 2.84 -4.63 -5.32
C LEU A 66 2.06 -5.93 -5.29
N LEU A 67 1.60 -6.40 -6.44
CA LEU A 67 0.89 -7.68 -6.52
C LEU A 67 1.82 -8.84 -6.16
N GLU A 68 3.07 -8.77 -6.60
CA GLU A 68 4.06 -9.79 -6.23
C GLU A 68 4.30 -9.82 -4.73
N ASN A 69 4.46 -8.64 -4.15
CA ASN A 69 4.67 -8.53 -2.70
C ASN A 69 3.47 -9.04 -1.91
N TRP A 70 2.27 -8.77 -2.42
CA TRP A 70 1.06 -9.29 -1.79
C TRP A 70 1.04 -10.81 -1.82
N ALA A 71 1.38 -11.39 -2.96
CA ALA A 71 1.41 -12.85 -3.10
C ALA A 71 2.43 -13.48 -2.16
N LEU A 72 3.60 -12.84 -2.01
CA LEU A 72 4.63 -13.32 -1.10
C LEU A 72 4.15 -13.24 0.35
N ALA A 73 3.46 -12.16 0.71
CA ALA A 73 2.93 -12.01 2.06
C ALA A 73 1.89 -13.08 2.36
N GLU A 74 1.06 -13.42 1.39
CA GLU A 74 0.08 -14.49 1.55
C GLU A 74 0.76 -15.84 1.77
N LYS A 75 1.83 -16.09 1.03
CA LYS A 75 2.57 -17.35 1.15
C LYS A 75 3.21 -17.51 2.52
N ASN A 76 3.55 -16.43 3.16
CA ASN A 76 4.25 -16.46 4.43
C ASN A 76 3.33 -16.41 5.64
N GLN A 77 2.07 -16.63 5.44
CA GLN A 77 1.07 -16.65 6.50
C GLN A 77 1.03 -17.99 7.17
N GLU A 78 1.93 -18.27 7.97
CA GLU A 78 1.93 -19.59 8.61
C GLU A 78 1.68 -19.49 10.09
#